data_2282ec46e16fb9b1a3c09870cad74c99
#
_entry.id   2282ec46e16fb9b1a3c09870cad74c99
#
_cell.length_a   1.000
_cell.length_b   1.000
_cell.length_c   1.000
_cell.angle_alpha   90.00
_cell.angle_beta   90.00
_cell.angle_gamma   90.00
#
_symmetry.space_group_name_H-M   'P 1'
#
loop_
_entity.id
_entity.type
_entity.pdbx_description
1 polymer ?
#
loop_
_entity_poly.entity_id
_entity_poly.type
_entity_poly.pdbx_seq_one_letter_code
_entity_poly.pdbx_strand_id
1 'polypeptide(L)'
;MKNLDKYLTLLDGDVDGLLLTSRYSRHYGAEFDIAEGVAIVTKKGCRYFTDSRYIESAEKNLKGFEVLDVNREIGYIQRLNTAIADFGVTTLGYEEHYLTAEEYFHYAEKLNAKLVPFHKPIYAFRATKEDWELELMRKAQAITDRAFAEVITRIKPGMTELELQAELIYCMYKNGGTGLAFDPIVVSGPNTSLPHGVAGERVIQKGDFVTMDFGASYMGYCSDMTRTVAVGYATDEMKHVYDTVLKAQLTAIAATKAGVPGKDIDGTARKVIADAGYGEYFGHGYGHSLGLEIHENPSPNASNTEPLPAGVVCSAEPGIYLPGKFGVRIEDVTIITEDGCEDITGSPKNLIIL
;
A
#
# COMPACT_ATOMS: atom_id res chain seq x y z
N MET A 1 1.54 9.60 -20.07
CA MET A 1 1.16 8.43 -20.94
C MET A 1 0.06 7.70 -20.20
N LYS A 2 -0.98 7.20 -20.88
CA LYS A 2 -1.97 6.34 -20.18
C LYS A 2 -1.32 5.06 -19.74
N ASN A 3 -1.78 4.50 -18.63
CA ASN A 3 -1.16 3.30 -18.07
C ASN A 3 -1.26 2.08 -19.01
N LEU A 4 -2.36 1.97 -19.76
CA LEU A 4 -2.49 0.94 -20.80
C LEU A 4 -1.39 1.06 -21.88
N ASP A 5 -1.04 2.29 -22.28
CA ASP A 5 0.01 2.51 -23.27
C ASP A 5 1.39 2.04 -22.75
N LYS A 6 1.65 2.18 -21.44
CA LYS A 6 2.87 1.65 -20.81
C LYS A 6 2.94 0.12 -20.95
N TYR A 7 1.83 -0.58 -20.73
CA TYR A 7 1.77 -2.04 -20.93
C TYR A 7 2.03 -2.42 -22.39
N LEU A 8 1.54 -1.65 -23.35
CA LEU A 8 1.79 -1.90 -24.76
C LEU A 8 3.28 -1.80 -25.14
N THR A 9 4.08 -1.00 -24.42
CA THR A 9 5.54 -0.93 -24.65
C THR A 9 6.30 -2.21 -24.26
N LEU A 10 5.72 -3.05 -23.40
CA LEU A 10 6.30 -4.34 -23.00
C LEU A 10 6.23 -5.41 -24.10
N LEU A 11 5.40 -5.20 -25.12
CA LEU A 11 5.08 -6.18 -26.16
C LEU A 11 6.05 -6.15 -27.37
N ASP A 12 7.20 -5.49 -27.23
CA ASP A 12 8.25 -5.44 -28.25
C ASP A 12 9.38 -6.49 -28.03
N GLY A 13 9.21 -7.35 -27.03
CA GLY A 13 10.23 -8.30 -26.59
C GLY A 13 9.77 -9.76 -26.59
N ASP A 14 9.94 -10.41 -25.46
CA ASP A 14 9.75 -11.86 -25.30
C ASP A 14 8.27 -12.33 -25.30
N VAL A 15 7.32 -11.40 -25.22
CA VAL A 15 5.89 -11.68 -25.18
C VAL A 15 5.13 -10.82 -26.20
N ASP A 16 4.07 -11.39 -26.78
CA ASP A 16 3.21 -10.71 -27.74
C ASP A 16 1.81 -10.38 -27.17
N GLY A 17 1.59 -10.76 -25.91
CA GLY A 17 0.42 -10.37 -25.12
C GLY A 17 0.68 -10.45 -23.62
N LEU A 18 -0.13 -9.74 -22.83
CA LEU A 18 -0.15 -9.83 -21.36
C LEU A 18 -1.47 -10.42 -20.91
N LEU A 19 -1.42 -11.32 -19.95
CA LEU A 19 -2.54 -11.87 -19.22
C LEU A 19 -2.57 -11.21 -17.83
N LEU A 20 -3.51 -10.29 -17.60
CA LEU A 20 -3.65 -9.58 -16.34
C LEU A 20 -4.75 -10.24 -15.51
N THR A 21 -4.36 -10.93 -14.47
CA THR A 21 -5.26 -11.58 -13.52
C THR A 21 -5.36 -10.85 -12.20
N SER A 22 -4.29 -10.16 -11.78
CA SER A 22 -4.30 -9.33 -10.58
C SER A 22 -5.28 -8.16 -10.70
N ARG A 23 -6.07 -7.92 -9.63
CA ARG A 23 -6.92 -6.73 -9.53
C ARG A 23 -6.12 -5.45 -9.69
N TYR A 24 -4.92 -5.40 -9.12
CA TYR A 24 -4.06 -4.22 -9.15
C TYR A 24 -3.56 -3.89 -10.56
N SER A 25 -3.08 -4.88 -11.31
CA SER A 25 -2.60 -4.66 -12.68
C SER A 25 -3.75 -4.37 -13.65
N ARG A 26 -4.92 -4.98 -13.44
CA ARG A 26 -6.13 -4.64 -14.19
C ARG A 26 -6.58 -3.20 -13.89
N HIS A 27 -6.60 -2.81 -12.60
CA HIS A 27 -6.90 -1.44 -12.18
C HIS A 27 -5.89 -0.44 -12.77
N TYR A 28 -4.60 -0.74 -12.66
CA TYR A 28 -3.55 0.12 -13.20
C TYR A 28 -3.72 0.34 -14.71
N GLY A 29 -3.90 -0.73 -15.50
CA GLY A 29 -4.05 -0.64 -16.95
C GLY A 29 -5.34 0.03 -17.41
N ALA A 30 -6.44 -0.18 -16.68
CA ALA A 30 -7.76 0.37 -17.02
C ALA A 30 -8.05 1.74 -16.37
N GLU A 31 -7.21 2.18 -15.42
CA GLU A 31 -7.41 3.39 -14.61
C GLU A 31 -8.78 3.38 -13.88
N PHE A 32 -9.32 2.19 -13.66
CA PHE A 32 -10.60 1.97 -12.98
C PHE A 32 -10.66 0.58 -12.34
N ASP A 33 -11.19 0.52 -11.13
CA ASP A 33 -11.27 -0.71 -10.36
C ASP A 33 -12.54 -1.51 -10.68
N ILE A 34 -12.36 -2.68 -11.25
CA ILE A 34 -13.39 -3.73 -11.35
C ILE A 34 -12.92 -4.93 -10.52
N ALA A 35 -13.71 -5.29 -9.51
CA ALA A 35 -13.33 -6.31 -8.53
C ALA A 35 -12.99 -7.66 -9.18
N GLU A 36 -13.78 -8.10 -10.17
CA GLU A 36 -13.64 -9.39 -10.80
C GLU A 36 -13.39 -9.28 -12.31
N GLY A 37 -12.55 -10.15 -12.83
CA GLY A 37 -12.30 -10.22 -14.27
C GLY A 37 -10.89 -10.67 -14.61
N VAL A 38 -10.64 -10.79 -15.90
CA VAL A 38 -9.33 -11.08 -16.50
C VAL A 38 -9.18 -10.19 -17.73
N ALA A 39 -7.99 -9.67 -17.98
CA ALA A 39 -7.73 -8.90 -19.17
C ALA A 39 -6.60 -9.50 -20.01
N ILE A 40 -6.74 -9.37 -21.33
CA ILE A 40 -5.66 -9.61 -22.28
C ILE A 40 -5.30 -8.29 -22.98
N VAL A 41 -4.01 -7.97 -22.97
CA VAL A 41 -3.47 -6.74 -23.59
C VAL A 41 -2.54 -7.13 -24.72
N THR A 42 -2.81 -6.64 -25.93
CA THR A 42 -1.98 -6.90 -27.11
C THR A 42 -1.87 -5.63 -27.97
N LYS A 43 -0.92 -5.55 -28.88
CA LYS A 43 -0.80 -4.44 -29.84
C LYS A 43 -1.96 -4.36 -30.86
N LYS A 44 -2.69 -5.46 -31.05
CA LYS A 44 -3.83 -5.50 -31.97
C LYS A 44 -5.16 -5.13 -31.29
N GLY A 45 -5.20 -5.14 -29.95
CA GLY A 45 -6.37 -4.79 -29.17
C GLY A 45 -6.26 -5.32 -27.74
N CYS A 46 -7.14 -4.81 -26.90
CA CYS A 46 -7.22 -5.21 -25.49
C CYS A 46 -8.64 -5.65 -25.18
N ARG A 47 -8.80 -6.76 -24.48
CA ARG A 47 -10.10 -7.27 -24.04
C ARG A 47 -10.14 -7.45 -22.53
N TYR A 48 -11.27 -7.11 -21.95
CA TYR A 48 -11.56 -7.32 -20.55
C TYR A 48 -12.75 -8.27 -20.40
N PHE A 49 -12.61 -9.34 -19.66
CA PHE A 49 -13.63 -10.35 -19.43
C PHE A 49 -14.12 -10.27 -18.01
N THR A 50 -15.44 -10.18 -17.84
CA THR A 50 -16.07 -10.18 -16.52
C THR A 50 -17.49 -10.74 -16.61
N ASP A 51 -18.13 -11.02 -15.48
CA ASP A 51 -19.46 -11.60 -15.47
C ASP A 51 -20.58 -10.55 -15.33
N SER A 52 -21.82 -11.02 -15.36
CA SER A 52 -23.03 -10.18 -15.32
C SER A 52 -23.13 -9.26 -14.12
N ARG A 53 -22.39 -9.49 -13.05
CA ARG A 53 -22.37 -8.63 -11.85
C ARG A 53 -21.62 -7.32 -12.08
N TYR A 54 -20.66 -7.32 -13.03
CA TYR A 54 -19.74 -6.22 -13.25
C TYR A 54 -19.76 -5.67 -14.67
N ILE A 55 -20.39 -6.35 -15.64
CA ILE A 55 -20.33 -6.02 -17.06
C ILE A 55 -20.78 -4.59 -17.36
N GLU A 56 -21.90 -4.13 -16.79
CA GLU A 56 -22.42 -2.78 -16.98
C GLU A 56 -21.43 -1.72 -16.51
N SER A 57 -20.82 -1.94 -15.32
CA SER A 57 -19.81 -1.03 -14.79
C SER A 57 -18.54 -1.03 -15.63
N ALA A 58 -18.12 -2.19 -16.10
CA ALA A 58 -16.94 -2.33 -16.95
C ALA A 58 -17.14 -1.63 -18.30
N GLU A 59 -18.25 -1.85 -19.00
CA GLU A 59 -18.58 -1.20 -20.27
C GLU A 59 -18.63 0.34 -20.16
N LYS A 60 -19.14 0.83 -19.04
CA LYS A 60 -19.26 2.27 -18.79
C LYS A 60 -17.92 2.96 -18.50
N ASN A 61 -17.02 2.29 -17.78
CA ASN A 61 -15.85 2.94 -17.18
C ASN A 61 -14.52 2.53 -17.80
N LEU A 62 -14.36 1.28 -18.28
CA LEU A 62 -13.08 0.84 -18.84
C LEU A 62 -12.85 1.46 -20.23
N LYS A 63 -11.73 2.15 -20.37
CA LYS A 63 -11.33 2.77 -21.63
C LYS A 63 -10.17 2.02 -22.25
N GLY A 64 -10.24 1.81 -23.56
CA GLY A 64 -9.20 1.08 -24.31
C GLY A 64 -9.36 -0.44 -24.29
N PHE A 65 -10.41 -0.96 -23.65
CA PHE A 65 -10.75 -2.37 -23.66
C PHE A 65 -12.07 -2.63 -24.37
N GLU A 66 -12.13 -3.69 -25.18
CA GLU A 66 -13.37 -4.34 -25.55
C GLU A 66 -13.84 -5.20 -24.37
N VAL A 67 -14.98 -4.86 -23.77
CA VAL A 67 -15.51 -5.56 -22.60
C VAL A 67 -16.46 -6.66 -23.09
N LEU A 68 -16.23 -7.88 -22.60
CA LEU A 68 -17.01 -9.07 -22.99
C LEU A 68 -17.45 -9.85 -21.74
N ASP A 69 -18.71 -10.31 -21.76
CA ASP A 69 -19.26 -11.10 -20.66
C ASP A 69 -18.69 -12.53 -20.62
N VAL A 70 -18.58 -13.06 -19.44
CA VAL A 70 -18.43 -14.49 -19.17
C VAL A 70 -19.67 -14.99 -18.46
N ASN A 71 -20.12 -16.21 -18.83
CA ASN A 71 -21.32 -16.82 -18.31
C ASN A 71 -21.18 -18.35 -18.27
N ARG A 72 -22.27 -19.07 -17.98
CA ARG A 72 -22.24 -20.55 -17.88
C ARG A 72 -21.95 -21.26 -19.22
N GLU A 73 -22.23 -20.61 -20.33
CA GLU A 73 -22.02 -21.17 -21.68
C GLU A 73 -20.61 -20.82 -22.18
N ILE A 74 -20.12 -19.63 -21.88
CA ILE A 74 -18.83 -19.12 -22.35
C ILE A 74 -18.01 -18.62 -21.15
N GLY A 75 -17.06 -19.46 -20.70
CA GLY A 75 -16.18 -19.15 -19.57
C GLY A 75 -14.92 -18.37 -19.96
N TYR A 76 -14.13 -18.00 -18.96
CA TYR A 76 -12.86 -17.26 -19.15
C TYR A 76 -11.92 -17.92 -20.14
N ILE A 77 -11.70 -19.24 -20.05
CA ILE A 77 -10.78 -19.97 -20.94
C ILE A 77 -11.20 -19.85 -22.40
N GLN A 78 -12.49 -19.98 -22.68
CA GLN A 78 -13.01 -19.89 -24.05
C GLN A 78 -12.86 -18.46 -24.59
N ARG A 79 -13.17 -17.43 -23.78
CA ARG A 79 -12.99 -16.02 -24.13
C ARG A 79 -11.51 -15.67 -24.39
N LEU A 80 -10.62 -16.14 -23.54
CA LEU A 80 -9.18 -15.96 -23.69
C LEU A 80 -8.65 -16.63 -24.95
N ASN A 81 -9.03 -17.89 -25.23
CA ASN A 81 -8.61 -18.57 -26.45
C ASN A 81 -9.15 -17.93 -27.71
N THR A 82 -10.36 -17.38 -27.68
CA THR A 82 -10.89 -16.56 -28.79
C THR A 82 -10.04 -15.31 -29.02
N ALA A 83 -9.69 -14.58 -27.95
CA ALA A 83 -8.84 -13.40 -28.07
C ALA A 83 -7.41 -13.75 -28.53
N ILE A 84 -6.83 -14.85 -28.03
CA ILE A 84 -5.53 -15.37 -28.47
C ILE A 84 -5.53 -15.64 -29.97
N ALA A 85 -6.58 -16.28 -30.48
CA ALA A 85 -6.73 -16.56 -31.91
C ALA A 85 -6.93 -15.30 -32.74
N ASP A 86 -7.85 -14.41 -32.34
CA ASP A 86 -8.17 -13.16 -33.05
C ASP A 86 -6.96 -12.23 -33.15
N PHE A 87 -6.19 -12.12 -32.09
CA PHE A 87 -5.00 -11.28 -32.03
C PHE A 87 -3.73 -12.00 -32.51
N GLY A 88 -3.79 -13.33 -32.71
CA GLY A 88 -2.65 -14.14 -33.14
C GLY A 88 -1.53 -14.18 -32.12
N VAL A 89 -1.89 -14.25 -30.83
CA VAL A 89 -0.95 -14.34 -29.71
C VAL A 89 -0.36 -15.73 -29.64
N THR A 90 0.93 -15.81 -29.44
CA THR A 90 1.69 -17.07 -29.25
C THR A 90 2.29 -17.20 -27.86
N THR A 91 2.60 -16.06 -27.24
CA THR A 91 3.29 -15.99 -25.95
C THR A 91 2.63 -14.93 -25.06
N LEU A 92 2.10 -15.36 -23.93
CA LEU A 92 1.47 -14.49 -22.93
C LEU A 92 2.39 -14.31 -21.72
N GLY A 93 2.76 -13.05 -21.44
CA GLY A 93 3.33 -12.67 -20.16
C GLY A 93 2.25 -12.70 -19.07
N TYR A 94 2.50 -13.43 -17.99
CA TYR A 94 1.57 -13.53 -16.87
C TYR A 94 2.20 -13.11 -15.54
N GLU A 95 1.35 -12.82 -14.56
CA GLU A 95 1.74 -12.33 -13.25
C GLU A 95 1.96 -13.50 -12.27
N GLU A 96 3.16 -14.11 -12.28
CA GLU A 96 3.48 -15.29 -11.46
C GLU A 96 3.36 -15.05 -9.94
N HIS A 97 3.35 -13.79 -9.52
CA HIS A 97 3.20 -13.42 -8.12
C HIS A 97 1.75 -13.55 -7.61
N TYR A 98 0.79 -13.46 -8.51
CA TYR A 98 -0.65 -13.43 -8.13
C TYR A 98 -1.39 -14.72 -8.48
N LEU A 99 -0.90 -15.51 -9.42
CA LEU A 99 -1.53 -16.80 -9.72
C LEU A 99 -1.16 -17.84 -8.67
N THR A 100 -2.17 -18.55 -8.17
CA THR A 100 -1.93 -19.79 -7.43
C THR A 100 -1.35 -20.84 -8.35
N ALA A 101 -0.71 -21.88 -7.80
CA ALA A 101 -0.22 -23.00 -8.60
C ALA A 101 -1.35 -23.70 -9.38
N GLU A 102 -2.53 -23.83 -8.77
CA GLU A 102 -3.70 -24.42 -9.43
C GLU A 102 -4.14 -23.60 -10.65
N GLU A 103 -4.27 -22.29 -10.50
CA GLU A 103 -4.63 -21.39 -11.60
C GLU A 103 -3.58 -21.42 -12.72
N TYR A 104 -2.31 -21.38 -12.37
CA TYR A 104 -1.23 -21.49 -13.35
C TYR A 104 -1.33 -22.79 -14.16
N PHE A 105 -1.44 -23.94 -13.51
CA PHE A 105 -1.56 -25.21 -14.22
C PHE A 105 -2.84 -25.29 -15.07
N HIS A 106 -3.93 -24.73 -14.59
CA HIS A 106 -5.17 -24.64 -15.34
C HIS A 106 -5.01 -23.80 -16.61
N TYR A 107 -4.45 -22.61 -16.51
CA TYR A 107 -4.17 -21.76 -17.68
C TYR A 107 -3.15 -22.39 -18.63
N ALA A 108 -2.06 -22.96 -18.10
CA ALA A 108 -1.01 -23.57 -18.91
C ALA A 108 -1.51 -24.79 -19.72
N GLU A 109 -2.47 -25.55 -19.19
CA GLU A 109 -3.10 -26.67 -19.89
C GLU A 109 -4.14 -26.23 -20.94
N LYS A 110 -4.89 -25.16 -20.64
CA LYS A 110 -6.12 -24.83 -21.39
C LYS A 110 -5.95 -23.68 -22.38
N LEU A 111 -4.96 -22.82 -22.22
CA LEU A 111 -4.75 -21.71 -23.14
C LEU A 111 -3.92 -22.11 -24.35
N ASN A 112 -4.30 -21.60 -25.51
CA ASN A 112 -3.61 -21.84 -26.79
C ASN A 112 -2.41 -20.90 -27.00
N ALA A 113 -1.71 -20.52 -25.95
CA ALA A 113 -0.52 -19.69 -25.96
C ALA A 113 0.46 -20.15 -24.87
N LYS A 114 1.76 -19.95 -25.10
CA LYS A 114 2.78 -20.23 -24.10
C LYS A 114 2.73 -19.17 -23.00
N LEU A 115 2.70 -19.58 -21.73
CA LEU A 115 2.81 -18.68 -20.59
C LEU A 115 4.26 -18.44 -20.22
N VAL A 116 4.62 -17.16 -19.99
CA VAL A 116 5.96 -16.72 -19.57
C VAL A 116 5.82 -15.87 -18.32
N PRO A 117 6.56 -16.14 -17.22
CA PRO A 117 6.56 -15.27 -16.04
C PRO A 117 6.97 -13.84 -16.41
N PHE A 118 6.14 -12.86 -16.08
CA PHE A 118 6.33 -11.49 -16.54
C PHE A 118 5.90 -10.42 -15.52
N HIS A 119 5.74 -10.83 -14.26
CA HIS A 119 5.32 -9.93 -13.17
C HIS A 119 6.22 -8.71 -13.04
N LYS A 120 7.55 -8.90 -12.99
CA LYS A 120 8.51 -7.80 -12.77
C LYS A 120 8.37 -6.65 -13.78
N PRO A 121 8.32 -6.89 -15.11
CA PRO A 121 8.10 -5.81 -16.08
C PRO A 121 6.76 -5.10 -15.92
N ILE A 122 5.67 -5.85 -15.67
CA ILE A 122 4.33 -5.29 -15.46
C ILE A 122 4.34 -4.39 -14.21
N TYR A 123 4.90 -4.90 -13.13
CA TYR A 123 4.93 -4.24 -11.84
C TYR A 123 5.83 -3.00 -11.80
N ALA A 124 6.92 -2.99 -12.57
CA ALA A 124 7.91 -1.92 -12.56
C ALA A 124 7.32 -0.53 -12.87
N PHE A 125 6.25 -0.47 -13.69
CA PHE A 125 5.58 0.80 -14.00
C PHE A 125 4.88 1.43 -12.80
N ARG A 126 4.57 0.66 -11.76
CA ARG A 126 3.93 1.13 -10.53
C ARG A 126 4.92 1.73 -9.53
N ALA A 127 6.23 1.54 -9.74
CA ALA A 127 7.26 2.04 -8.85
C ALA A 127 7.22 3.56 -8.70
N THR A 128 7.10 4.27 -9.83
CA THR A 128 6.96 5.73 -9.88
C THR A 128 5.55 6.11 -10.28
N LYS A 129 4.95 7.07 -9.57
CA LYS A 129 3.57 7.49 -9.77
C LYS A 129 3.50 8.70 -10.71
N GLU A 130 2.51 8.72 -11.59
CA GLU A 130 2.14 9.89 -12.39
C GLU A 130 1.42 10.93 -11.50
N ASP A 131 1.41 12.19 -11.91
CA ASP A 131 0.81 13.29 -11.11
C ASP A 131 -0.64 12.99 -10.67
N TRP A 132 -1.45 12.39 -11.55
CA TRP A 132 -2.83 12.06 -11.22
C TRP A 132 -2.94 10.95 -10.14
N GLU A 133 -1.99 9.99 -10.12
CA GLU A 133 -1.90 8.97 -9.08
C GLU A 133 -1.52 9.61 -7.75
N LEU A 134 -0.53 10.51 -7.77
CA LEU A 134 -0.11 11.28 -6.58
C LEU A 134 -1.28 12.10 -6.01
N GLU A 135 -2.13 12.69 -6.86
CA GLU A 135 -3.32 13.41 -6.40
C GLU A 135 -4.34 12.50 -5.71
N LEU A 136 -4.51 11.25 -6.18
CA LEU A 136 -5.37 10.27 -5.51
C LEU A 136 -4.78 9.85 -4.15
N MET A 137 -3.46 9.66 -4.07
CA MET A 137 -2.77 9.31 -2.83
C MET A 137 -2.82 10.46 -1.81
N ARG A 138 -2.65 11.72 -2.24
CA ARG A 138 -2.85 12.90 -1.36
C ARG A 138 -4.28 12.97 -0.83
N LYS A 139 -5.28 12.62 -1.64
CA LYS A 139 -6.68 12.56 -1.18
C LYS A 139 -6.90 11.42 -0.17
N ALA A 140 -6.33 10.24 -0.43
CA ALA A 140 -6.38 9.12 0.52
C ALA A 140 -5.74 9.51 1.85
N GLN A 141 -4.56 10.15 1.82
CA GLN A 141 -3.87 10.61 3.02
C GLN A 141 -4.66 11.68 3.77
N ALA A 142 -5.23 12.65 3.07
CA ALA A 142 -6.09 13.68 3.69
C ALA A 142 -7.36 13.11 4.35
N ILE A 143 -7.88 11.98 3.86
CA ILE A 143 -8.98 11.25 4.52
C ILE A 143 -8.49 10.64 5.82
N THR A 144 -7.32 10.01 5.82
CA THR A 144 -6.68 9.43 7.00
C THR A 144 -6.37 10.50 8.05
N ASP A 145 -5.84 11.65 7.64
CA ASP A 145 -5.60 12.79 8.54
C ASP A 145 -6.88 13.30 9.22
N ARG A 146 -7.97 13.43 8.46
CA ARG A 146 -9.26 13.85 9.04
C ARG A 146 -9.83 12.80 9.98
N ALA A 147 -9.68 11.51 9.63
CA ALA A 147 -10.11 10.42 10.51
C ALA A 147 -9.34 10.45 11.83
N PHE A 148 -8.01 10.68 11.80
CA PHE A 148 -7.22 10.85 13.00
C PHE A 148 -7.69 12.03 13.85
N ALA A 149 -7.81 13.21 13.26
CA ALA A 149 -8.23 14.43 13.97
C ALA A 149 -9.61 14.25 14.66
N GLU A 150 -10.48 13.43 14.06
CA GLU A 150 -11.79 13.12 14.64
C GLU A 150 -11.71 12.04 15.73
N VAL A 151 -10.99 10.93 15.49
CA VAL A 151 -10.97 9.79 16.42
C VAL A 151 -10.26 10.12 17.73
N ILE A 152 -9.20 10.96 17.71
CA ILE A 152 -8.49 11.34 18.95
C ILE A 152 -9.37 12.06 19.94
N THR A 153 -10.43 12.73 19.50
CA THR A 153 -11.41 13.38 20.40
C THR A 153 -12.33 12.42 21.11
N ARG A 154 -12.35 11.16 20.69
CA ARG A 154 -13.23 10.11 21.23
C ARG A 154 -12.49 9.15 22.16
N ILE A 155 -11.16 9.15 22.14
CA ILE A 155 -10.34 8.26 22.97
C ILE A 155 -10.51 8.65 24.44
N LYS A 156 -10.84 7.66 25.27
CA LYS A 156 -10.97 7.85 26.72
C LYS A 156 -10.66 6.54 27.46
N PRO A 157 -10.23 6.62 28.72
CA PRO A 157 -10.11 5.44 29.57
C PRO A 157 -11.45 4.71 29.65
N GLY A 158 -11.40 3.38 29.65
CA GLY A 158 -12.58 2.53 29.70
C GLY A 158 -13.06 2.00 28.36
N MET A 159 -12.61 2.55 27.22
CA MET A 159 -12.81 1.96 25.90
C MET A 159 -11.92 0.74 25.70
N THR A 160 -12.38 -0.25 24.96
CA THR A 160 -11.54 -1.33 24.47
C THR A 160 -10.79 -0.93 23.19
N GLU A 161 -9.72 -1.65 22.85
CA GLU A 161 -9.00 -1.50 21.59
C GLU A 161 -9.92 -1.73 20.38
N LEU A 162 -10.79 -2.75 20.46
CA LEU A 162 -11.80 -3.06 19.43
C LEU A 162 -12.81 -1.93 19.22
N GLU A 163 -13.33 -1.31 20.31
CA GLU A 163 -14.23 -0.16 20.21
C GLU A 163 -13.55 1.02 19.51
N LEU A 164 -12.27 1.29 19.86
CA LEU A 164 -11.51 2.36 19.23
C LEU A 164 -11.23 2.06 17.74
N GLN A 165 -10.89 0.81 17.41
CA GLN A 165 -10.69 0.39 16.01
C GLN A 165 -11.97 0.60 15.18
N ALA A 166 -13.14 0.23 15.74
CA ALA A 166 -14.42 0.42 15.05
C ALA A 166 -14.72 1.91 14.80
N GLU A 167 -14.45 2.78 15.80
CA GLU A 167 -14.59 4.23 15.65
C GLU A 167 -13.64 4.80 14.58
N LEU A 168 -12.39 4.32 14.53
CA LEU A 168 -11.40 4.74 13.55
C LEU A 168 -11.83 4.37 12.12
N ILE A 169 -12.30 3.12 11.93
CA ILE A 169 -12.83 2.64 10.65
C ILE A 169 -14.04 3.49 10.22
N TYR A 170 -14.95 3.76 11.14
CA TYR A 170 -16.09 4.64 10.89
C TYR A 170 -15.64 6.03 10.44
N CYS A 171 -14.64 6.62 11.11
CA CYS A 171 -14.11 7.93 10.75
C CYS A 171 -13.52 7.94 9.34
N MET A 172 -12.78 6.89 8.93
CA MET A 172 -12.23 6.80 7.58
C MET A 172 -13.33 6.80 6.50
N TYR A 173 -14.35 5.96 6.64
CA TYR A 173 -15.47 5.93 5.69
C TYR A 173 -16.30 7.23 5.71
N LYS A 174 -16.57 7.78 6.88
CA LYS A 174 -17.29 9.06 7.04
C LYS A 174 -16.58 10.21 6.33
N ASN A 175 -15.24 10.20 6.31
CA ASN A 175 -14.42 11.22 5.67
C ASN A 175 -14.18 10.98 4.18
N GLY A 176 -14.82 9.95 3.59
CA GLY A 176 -14.82 9.71 2.14
C GLY A 176 -13.88 8.61 1.65
N GLY A 177 -13.32 7.80 2.55
CA GLY A 177 -12.62 6.58 2.17
C GLY A 177 -13.53 5.62 1.40
N THR A 178 -13.03 5.05 0.31
CA THR A 178 -13.75 4.05 -0.48
C THR A 178 -13.47 2.63 0.00
N GLY A 179 -12.50 2.47 0.89
CA GLY A 179 -12.09 1.22 1.53
C GLY A 179 -11.04 1.49 2.60
N LEU A 180 -10.56 0.42 3.20
CA LEU A 180 -9.36 0.42 4.04
C LEU A 180 -8.17 0.05 3.17
N ALA A 181 -7.00 0.66 3.43
CA ALA A 181 -5.76 0.27 2.78
C ALA A 181 -5.28 -1.10 3.30
N PHE A 182 -5.51 -1.34 4.59
CA PHE A 182 -5.22 -2.58 5.32
C PHE A 182 -6.09 -2.64 6.59
N ASP A 183 -6.06 -3.77 7.29
CA ASP A 183 -6.75 -3.92 8.58
C ASP A 183 -6.05 -3.06 9.64
N PRO A 184 -6.69 -2.04 10.22
CA PRO A 184 -6.04 -1.11 11.15
C PRO A 184 -5.49 -1.81 12.40
N ILE A 185 -4.29 -1.43 12.81
CA ILE A 185 -3.71 -1.83 14.09
C ILE A 185 -4.11 -0.77 15.12
N VAL A 186 -4.80 -1.19 16.17
CA VAL A 186 -5.16 -0.33 17.30
C VAL A 186 -4.84 -1.06 18.59
N VAL A 187 -3.75 -0.68 19.25
CA VAL A 187 -3.26 -1.35 20.45
C VAL A 187 -2.90 -0.34 21.52
N SER A 188 -2.92 -0.78 22.78
CA SER A 188 -2.75 0.11 23.94
C SER A 188 -1.84 -0.45 25.03
N GLY A 189 -1.20 0.43 25.80
CA GLY A 189 -0.30 0.06 26.91
C GLY A 189 0.76 -0.95 26.50
N PRO A 190 0.91 -2.08 27.19
CA PRO A 190 1.92 -3.11 26.84
C PRO A 190 1.76 -3.70 25.44
N ASN A 191 0.53 -3.72 24.88
CA ASN A 191 0.29 -4.25 23.53
C ASN A 191 0.96 -3.38 22.45
N THR A 192 1.27 -2.10 22.74
CA THR A 192 1.99 -1.23 21.79
C THR A 192 3.42 -1.70 21.53
N SER A 193 3.97 -2.59 22.37
CA SER A 193 5.26 -3.24 22.13
C SER A 193 5.23 -4.31 21.03
N LEU A 194 4.07 -4.61 20.48
CA LEU A 194 3.86 -5.57 19.40
C LEU A 194 3.67 -4.79 18.09
N PRO A 195 4.64 -4.75 17.16
CA PRO A 195 4.54 -3.96 15.91
C PRO A 195 3.29 -4.28 15.08
N HIS A 196 2.90 -5.55 15.02
CA HIS A 196 1.70 -6.05 14.35
C HIS A 196 0.65 -6.55 15.35
N GLY A 197 0.46 -5.81 16.44
CA GLY A 197 -0.55 -6.14 17.44
C GLY A 197 -1.96 -6.08 16.87
N VAL A 198 -2.83 -6.98 17.30
CA VAL A 198 -4.25 -7.01 16.88
C VAL A 198 -5.09 -6.44 18.00
N ALA A 199 -6.03 -5.55 17.65
CA ALA A 199 -6.97 -4.98 18.59
C ALA A 199 -7.79 -6.07 19.29
N GLY A 200 -7.89 -5.95 20.62
CA GLY A 200 -8.57 -6.92 21.47
C GLY A 200 -9.52 -6.28 22.48
N GLU A 201 -9.93 -7.08 23.46
CA GLU A 201 -10.80 -6.64 24.55
C GLU A 201 -10.05 -5.86 25.66
N ARG A 202 -8.74 -5.60 25.46
CA ARG A 202 -7.98 -4.81 26.42
C ARG A 202 -8.59 -3.42 26.57
N VAL A 203 -8.83 -3.04 27.82
CA VAL A 203 -9.40 -1.73 28.17
C VAL A 203 -8.27 -0.70 28.27
N ILE A 204 -8.38 0.39 27.56
CA ILE A 204 -7.47 1.53 27.58
C ILE A 204 -7.50 2.19 28.96
N GLN A 205 -6.33 2.47 29.52
CA GLN A 205 -6.16 3.03 30.86
C GLN A 205 -5.41 4.37 30.83
N LYS A 206 -5.54 5.16 31.89
CA LYS A 206 -4.68 6.34 32.10
C LYS A 206 -3.22 5.91 32.23
N GLY A 207 -2.33 6.59 31.54
CA GLY A 207 -0.91 6.27 31.46
C GLY A 207 -0.56 5.30 30.35
N ASP A 208 -1.53 4.80 29.56
CA ASP A 208 -1.24 4.03 28.37
C ASP A 208 -0.77 4.92 27.21
N PHE A 209 0.15 4.40 26.40
CA PHE A 209 0.22 4.75 25.00
C PHE A 209 -0.90 4.01 24.24
N VAL A 210 -1.43 4.65 23.22
CA VAL A 210 -2.31 4.06 22.22
C VAL A 210 -1.66 4.28 20.87
N THR A 211 -1.29 3.21 20.20
CA THR A 211 -0.76 3.23 18.83
C THR A 211 -1.87 2.85 17.88
N MET A 212 -2.09 3.73 16.91
CA MET A 212 -3.05 3.54 15.80
C MET A 212 -2.25 3.59 14.50
N ASP A 213 -2.24 2.48 13.78
CA ASP A 213 -1.65 2.34 12.46
C ASP A 213 -2.76 1.98 11.47
N PHE A 214 -3.01 2.86 10.50
CA PHE A 214 -4.18 2.80 9.65
C PHE A 214 -4.04 3.64 8.39
N GLY A 215 -4.75 3.23 7.36
CA GLY A 215 -4.82 3.94 6.10
C GLY A 215 -6.19 3.80 5.44
N ALA A 216 -6.70 4.89 4.88
CA ALA A 216 -7.85 4.85 3.99
C ALA A 216 -7.40 4.49 2.57
N SER A 217 -8.25 3.81 1.83
CA SER A 217 -8.14 3.71 0.38
C SER A 217 -9.07 4.69 -0.29
N TYR A 218 -8.58 5.39 -1.32
CA TYR A 218 -9.40 6.27 -2.15
C TYR A 218 -9.19 5.94 -3.62
N MET A 219 -10.25 5.55 -4.32
CA MET A 219 -10.20 5.11 -5.72
C MET A 219 -9.12 4.04 -5.97
N GLY A 220 -8.94 3.12 -5.01
CA GLY A 220 -7.98 2.02 -5.03
C GLY A 220 -6.56 2.38 -4.57
N TYR A 221 -6.21 3.65 -4.42
CA TYR A 221 -4.90 4.06 -3.89
C TYR A 221 -4.89 4.11 -2.37
N CYS A 222 -3.84 3.57 -1.78
CA CYS A 222 -3.64 3.47 -0.34
C CYS A 222 -3.05 4.76 0.24
N SER A 223 -3.44 5.08 1.47
CA SER A 223 -2.68 5.91 2.40
C SER A 223 -2.18 5.07 3.56
N ASP A 224 -1.28 5.63 4.35
CA ASP A 224 -0.68 4.99 5.51
C ASP A 224 -0.31 6.01 6.57
N MET A 225 -0.55 5.69 7.84
CA MET A 225 -0.14 6.55 8.94
C MET A 225 -0.17 5.81 10.27
N THR A 226 0.92 5.91 11.02
CA THR A 226 0.91 5.56 12.44
C THR A 226 1.03 6.78 13.32
N ARG A 227 0.19 6.85 14.34
CA ARG A 227 0.31 7.79 15.45
C ARG A 227 0.21 7.07 16.79
N THR A 228 1.10 7.43 17.69
CA THR A 228 1.05 7.00 19.10
C THR A 228 0.68 8.20 19.96
N VAL A 229 -0.37 8.08 20.77
CA VAL A 229 -0.85 9.11 21.69
C VAL A 229 -0.80 8.59 23.14
N ALA A 230 -0.69 9.48 24.13
CA ALA A 230 -0.76 9.11 25.53
C ALA A 230 -2.13 9.44 26.12
N VAL A 231 -2.63 8.61 27.03
CA VAL A 231 -3.93 8.82 27.69
C VAL A 231 -3.73 9.30 29.12
N GLY A 232 -4.14 10.52 29.42
CA GLY A 232 -4.06 11.17 30.73
C GLY A 232 -2.68 11.72 31.08
N TYR A 233 -1.62 10.95 30.94
CA TYR A 233 -0.24 11.39 31.16
C TYR A 233 0.76 10.49 30.40
N ALA A 234 1.98 11.00 30.24
CA ALA A 234 3.13 10.22 29.78
C ALA A 234 4.28 10.34 30.79
N THR A 235 4.95 9.24 31.10
CA THR A 235 6.16 9.23 31.96
C THR A 235 7.35 9.85 31.21
N ASP A 236 8.43 10.15 31.91
CA ASP A 236 9.64 10.68 31.28
C ASP A 236 10.30 9.65 30.36
N GLU A 237 10.24 8.33 30.71
CA GLU A 237 10.69 7.24 29.82
C GLU A 237 9.87 7.24 28.52
N MET A 238 8.55 7.33 28.61
CA MET A 238 7.66 7.37 27.44
C MET A 238 7.97 8.56 26.53
N LYS A 239 8.13 9.76 27.11
CA LYS A 239 8.50 10.96 26.35
C LYS A 239 9.84 10.82 25.66
N HIS A 240 10.86 10.32 26.38
CA HIS A 240 12.19 10.11 25.83
C HIS A 240 12.22 9.14 24.65
N VAL A 241 11.49 8.01 24.75
CA VAL A 241 11.36 7.05 23.65
C VAL A 241 10.61 7.68 22.46
N TYR A 242 9.52 8.40 22.72
CA TYR A 242 8.74 9.10 21.70
C TYR A 242 9.60 10.11 20.92
N ASP A 243 10.31 10.96 21.65
CA ASP A 243 11.19 12.00 21.06
C ASP A 243 12.35 11.38 20.26
N THR A 244 12.84 10.21 20.70
CA THR A 244 13.86 9.46 19.94
C THR A 244 13.33 8.94 18.62
N VAL A 245 12.11 8.36 18.59
CA VAL A 245 11.46 7.89 17.36
C VAL A 245 11.16 9.06 16.43
N LEU A 246 10.60 10.16 16.96
CA LEU A 246 10.33 11.37 16.19
C LEU A 246 11.60 11.94 15.56
N LYS A 247 12.69 12.03 16.33
CA LYS A 247 13.99 12.49 15.83
C LYS A 247 14.51 11.56 14.71
N ALA A 248 14.39 10.25 14.88
CA ALA A 248 14.82 9.28 13.87
C ALA A 248 14.04 9.46 12.56
N GLN A 249 12.71 9.60 12.65
CA GLN A 249 11.85 9.82 11.50
C GLN A 249 12.23 11.11 10.76
N LEU A 250 12.25 12.25 11.47
CA LEU A 250 12.55 13.56 10.87
C LEU A 250 13.95 13.60 10.24
N THR A 251 14.94 12.94 10.87
CA THR A 251 16.30 12.88 10.34
C THR A 251 16.37 12.10 9.04
N ALA A 252 15.66 10.97 8.96
CA ALA A 252 15.64 10.14 7.76
C ALA A 252 14.80 10.78 6.63
N ILE A 253 13.66 11.43 6.95
CA ILE A 253 12.88 12.23 5.98
C ILE A 253 13.78 13.31 5.36
N ALA A 254 14.54 14.04 6.18
CA ALA A 254 15.45 15.09 5.70
C ALA A 254 16.61 14.56 4.83
N ALA A 255 16.96 13.27 4.95
CA ALA A 255 17.98 12.60 4.14
C ALA A 255 17.39 11.94 2.87
N THR A 256 16.07 11.83 2.78
CA THR A 256 15.38 11.15 1.67
C THR A 256 15.30 12.05 0.45
N LYS A 257 15.85 11.57 -0.68
CA LYS A 257 15.75 12.19 -2.01
C LYS A 257 16.08 11.19 -3.11
N ALA A 258 15.77 11.53 -4.35
CA ALA A 258 16.14 10.70 -5.49
C ALA A 258 17.64 10.42 -5.53
N GLY A 259 18.01 9.22 -5.96
CA GLY A 259 19.41 8.77 -6.03
C GLY A 259 20.00 8.22 -4.74
N VAL A 260 19.30 8.33 -3.60
CA VAL A 260 19.75 7.75 -2.33
C VAL A 260 19.28 6.29 -2.24
N PRO A 261 20.18 5.33 -1.96
CA PRO A 261 19.80 3.93 -1.74
C PRO A 261 18.87 3.76 -0.52
N GLY A 262 17.89 2.85 -0.63
CA GLY A 262 16.95 2.58 0.46
C GLY A 262 17.62 2.23 1.78
N LYS A 263 18.72 1.44 1.73
CA LYS A 263 19.52 1.07 2.92
C LYS A 263 20.15 2.27 3.65
N ASP A 264 20.50 3.33 2.93
CA ASP A 264 21.15 4.50 3.52
C ASP A 264 20.13 5.38 4.23
N ILE A 265 18.86 5.43 3.72
CA ILE A 265 17.74 6.07 4.38
C ILE A 265 17.39 5.32 5.67
N ASP A 266 17.21 3.99 5.60
CA ASP A 266 16.99 3.12 6.77
C ASP A 266 18.13 3.28 7.80
N GLY A 267 19.38 3.24 7.35
CA GLY A 267 20.56 3.40 8.19
C GLY A 267 20.59 4.73 8.95
N THR A 268 20.05 5.79 8.35
CA THR A 268 19.97 7.11 8.99
C THR A 268 19.04 7.09 10.21
N ALA A 269 17.82 6.55 10.06
CA ALA A 269 16.89 6.40 11.19
C ALA A 269 17.42 5.44 12.25
N ARG A 270 17.93 4.30 11.81
CA ARG A 270 18.47 3.23 12.69
C ARG A 270 19.63 3.73 13.52
N LYS A 271 20.51 4.57 12.95
CA LYS A 271 21.61 5.17 13.68
C LYS A 271 21.13 6.05 14.82
N VAL A 272 20.12 6.90 14.64
CA VAL A 272 19.56 7.77 15.69
C VAL A 272 19.02 6.93 16.84
N ILE A 273 18.30 5.85 16.54
CA ILE A 273 17.72 4.94 17.53
C ILE A 273 18.83 4.18 18.28
N ALA A 274 19.87 3.71 17.57
CA ALA A 274 20.99 2.99 18.15
C ALA A 274 21.85 3.88 19.06
N ASP A 275 22.14 5.10 18.64
CA ASP A 275 22.90 6.08 19.42
C ASP A 275 22.18 6.46 20.74
N ALA A 276 20.85 6.34 20.79
CA ALA A 276 20.05 6.53 21.99
C ALA A 276 19.97 5.27 22.88
N GLY A 277 20.60 4.15 22.48
CA GLY A 277 20.62 2.89 23.23
C GLY A 277 19.46 1.95 22.95
N TYR A 278 18.65 2.22 21.90
CA TYR A 278 17.46 1.40 21.57
C TYR A 278 17.61 0.57 20.29
N GLY A 279 18.82 0.39 19.76
CA GLY A 279 19.06 -0.29 18.48
C GLY A 279 18.45 -1.69 18.37
N GLU A 280 18.43 -2.47 19.48
CA GLU A 280 17.85 -3.81 19.53
C GLU A 280 16.31 -3.82 19.44
N TYR A 281 15.67 -2.68 19.69
CA TYR A 281 14.23 -2.53 19.77
C TYR A 281 13.60 -1.95 18.48
N PHE A 282 14.38 -1.79 17.42
CA PHE A 282 13.90 -1.41 16.08
C PHE A 282 14.09 -2.59 15.12
N GLY A 283 13.09 -3.48 15.08
CA GLY A 283 13.19 -4.80 14.44
C GLY A 283 12.68 -4.89 12.99
N HIS A 284 12.18 -3.80 12.39
CA HIS A 284 11.68 -3.79 11.00
C HIS A 284 12.42 -2.76 10.13
N GLY A 285 12.06 -2.66 8.84
CA GLY A 285 12.60 -1.66 7.92
C GLY A 285 12.09 -0.27 8.25
N TYR A 286 12.81 0.76 7.76
CA TYR A 286 12.38 2.16 7.95
C TYR A 286 11.04 2.45 7.26
N GLY A 287 10.74 1.74 6.15
CA GLY A 287 9.49 1.91 5.43
C GLY A 287 9.37 1.01 4.21
N HIS A 288 8.27 1.15 3.52
CA HIS A 288 7.93 0.47 2.27
C HIS A 288 7.31 1.45 1.28
N SER A 289 7.33 1.11 -0.01
CA SER A 289 6.52 1.85 -0.98
C SER A 289 5.06 1.42 -0.89
N LEU A 290 4.18 2.32 -1.32
CA LEU A 290 2.74 2.07 -1.40
C LEU A 290 2.15 2.71 -2.66
N GLY A 291 0.94 2.31 -3.01
CA GLY A 291 0.22 2.79 -4.17
C GLY A 291 -1.15 2.13 -4.27
N LEU A 292 -1.36 1.29 -5.28
CA LEU A 292 -2.54 0.42 -5.37
C LEU A 292 -2.48 -0.72 -4.35
N GLU A 293 -1.27 -1.18 -4.01
CA GLU A 293 -1.04 -2.08 -2.88
C GLU A 293 -0.42 -1.31 -1.73
N ILE A 294 -0.70 -1.79 -0.52
CA ILE A 294 -0.11 -1.19 0.67
C ILE A 294 1.41 -1.41 0.72
N HIS A 295 1.90 -2.55 0.23
CA HIS A 295 3.31 -2.83 0.11
C HIS A 295 3.71 -2.94 -1.36
N GLU A 296 4.46 -1.95 -1.84
CA GLU A 296 5.06 -1.92 -3.18
C GLU A 296 6.58 -1.81 -3.12
N ASN A 297 7.23 -1.82 -4.27
CA ASN A 297 8.67 -1.62 -4.43
C ASN A 297 8.95 -0.43 -5.36
N PRO A 298 10.14 0.17 -5.25
CA PRO A 298 11.25 -0.09 -4.33
C PRO A 298 11.01 0.48 -2.92
N SER A 299 11.56 -0.15 -1.87
CA SER A 299 11.32 0.24 -0.46
C SER A 299 12.56 0.83 0.21
N PRO A 300 12.42 1.83 1.12
CA PRO A 300 13.50 2.36 1.92
C PRO A 300 13.79 1.45 3.13
N ASN A 301 14.47 0.34 2.90
CA ASN A 301 14.82 -0.64 3.93
C ASN A 301 16.29 -1.10 3.82
N ALA A 302 16.79 -1.76 4.86
CA ALA A 302 18.19 -2.20 4.97
C ALA A 302 18.67 -3.13 3.85
N SER A 303 17.77 -3.83 3.15
CA SER A 303 18.12 -4.76 2.07
C SER A 303 18.19 -4.09 0.68
N ASN A 304 17.61 -2.90 0.52
CA ASN A 304 17.57 -2.22 -0.76
C ASN A 304 18.83 -1.37 -1.00
N THR A 305 19.72 -1.89 -1.83
CA THR A 305 20.99 -1.23 -2.22
C THR A 305 20.85 -0.31 -3.42
N GLU A 306 19.71 -0.36 -4.13
CA GLU A 306 19.47 0.43 -5.32
C GLU A 306 19.01 1.84 -4.97
N PRO A 307 19.43 2.86 -5.75
CA PRO A 307 18.93 4.22 -5.60
C PRO A 307 17.42 4.29 -5.83
N LEU A 308 16.71 5.01 -4.95
CA LEU A 308 15.28 5.26 -5.13
C LEU A 308 15.08 6.39 -6.16
N PRO A 309 14.23 6.22 -7.18
CA PRO A 309 13.96 7.28 -8.15
C PRO A 309 12.96 8.32 -7.61
N ALA A 310 12.94 9.51 -8.21
CA ALA A 310 11.86 10.47 -8.01
C ALA A 310 10.51 9.89 -8.44
N GLY A 311 9.42 10.29 -7.77
CA GLY A 311 8.06 9.78 -7.99
C GLY A 311 7.72 8.49 -7.23
N VAL A 312 8.68 7.90 -6.51
CA VAL A 312 8.38 6.84 -5.53
C VAL A 312 7.63 7.44 -4.35
N VAL A 313 6.59 6.74 -3.91
CA VAL A 313 5.85 7.07 -2.68
C VAL A 313 6.16 5.99 -1.65
N CYS A 314 6.62 6.39 -0.47
CA CYS A 314 7.00 5.44 0.58
C CYS A 314 6.62 5.93 1.97
N SER A 315 6.41 4.96 2.88
CA SER A 315 6.26 5.23 4.31
C SER A 315 7.61 5.62 4.94
N ALA A 316 7.52 6.30 6.07
CA ALA A 316 8.63 6.73 6.92
C ALA A 316 8.25 6.42 8.38
N GLU A 317 8.50 5.19 8.84
CA GLU A 317 7.85 4.59 10.01
C GLU A 317 8.80 3.98 11.04
N PRO A 318 9.86 4.65 11.50
CA PRO A 318 10.71 4.07 12.53
C PRO A 318 9.91 3.82 13.82
N GLY A 319 10.32 2.78 14.57
CA GLY A 319 9.68 2.44 15.84
C GLY A 319 10.65 1.90 16.87
N ILE A 320 10.30 2.04 18.15
CA ILE A 320 10.96 1.41 19.29
C ILE A 320 9.92 0.61 20.06
N TYR A 321 10.17 -0.67 20.27
CA TYR A 321 9.23 -1.59 20.89
C TYR A 321 9.89 -2.26 22.10
N LEU A 322 9.51 -1.84 23.33
CA LEU A 322 10.07 -2.34 24.59
C LEU A 322 9.21 -3.51 25.10
N PRO A 323 9.67 -4.76 25.00
CA PRO A 323 8.85 -5.93 25.30
C PRO A 323 8.20 -5.87 26.70
N GLY A 324 6.87 -6.04 26.74
CA GLY A 324 6.08 -6.04 27.97
C GLY A 324 5.91 -4.67 28.65
N LYS A 325 6.48 -3.60 28.08
CA LYS A 325 6.31 -2.24 28.57
C LYS A 325 5.40 -1.42 27.66
N PHE A 326 5.93 -0.96 26.53
CA PHE A 326 5.22 -0.20 25.50
C PHE A 326 6.08 -0.10 24.24
N GLY A 327 5.49 0.36 23.14
CA GLY A 327 6.16 0.74 21.91
C GLY A 327 5.68 2.09 21.40
N VAL A 328 6.46 2.67 20.49
CA VAL A 328 6.15 3.89 19.76
C VAL A 328 6.50 3.68 18.31
N ARG A 329 5.58 3.98 17.39
CA ARG A 329 5.79 4.18 15.96
C ARG A 329 5.20 5.53 15.57
N ILE A 330 5.92 6.26 14.73
CA ILE A 330 5.46 7.50 14.10
C ILE A 330 5.72 7.34 12.62
N GLU A 331 4.68 7.45 11.83
CA GLU A 331 4.72 7.18 10.40
C GLU A 331 4.04 8.25 9.58
N ASP A 332 4.67 8.60 8.49
CA ASP A 332 4.14 9.43 7.44
C ASP A 332 4.37 8.82 6.06
N VAL A 333 3.62 9.30 5.09
CA VAL A 333 3.83 8.99 3.67
C VAL A 333 4.58 10.14 3.00
N THR A 334 5.65 9.80 2.30
CA THR A 334 6.50 10.75 1.58
C THR A 334 6.56 10.44 0.10
N ILE A 335 6.58 11.49 -0.74
CA ILE A 335 6.82 11.42 -2.18
C ILE A 335 8.27 11.84 -2.42
N ILE A 336 9.09 10.97 -2.99
CA ILE A 336 10.50 11.26 -3.29
C ILE A 336 10.56 12.23 -4.48
N THR A 337 11.32 13.31 -4.33
CA THR A 337 11.58 14.32 -5.36
C THR A 337 13.08 14.37 -5.70
N GLU A 338 13.46 15.10 -6.75
CA GLU A 338 14.87 15.21 -7.18
C GLU A 338 15.77 15.73 -6.05
N ASP A 339 15.32 16.71 -5.29
CA ASP A 339 16.13 17.42 -4.28
C ASP A 339 15.80 17.06 -2.83
N GLY A 340 14.73 16.26 -2.59
CA GLY A 340 14.25 15.92 -1.25
C GLY A 340 13.08 14.97 -1.29
N CYS A 341 12.12 15.15 -0.37
CA CYS A 341 10.82 14.49 -0.42
C CYS A 341 9.71 15.44 0.08
N GLU A 342 8.52 15.25 -0.45
CA GLU A 342 7.29 15.89 0.02
C GLU A 342 6.63 14.96 1.04
N ASP A 343 6.47 15.41 2.27
CA ASP A 343 5.66 14.73 3.26
C ASP A 343 4.19 15.10 3.05
N ILE A 344 3.36 14.12 2.68
CA ILE A 344 1.93 14.35 2.39
C ILE A 344 1.02 14.07 3.58
N THR A 345 1.58 13.69 4.74
CA THR A 345 0.83 13.45 5.98
C THR A 345 0.69 14.75 6.77
N GLY A 346 -0.54 15.23 6.91
CA GLY A 346 -0.84 16.51 7.58
C GLY A 346 -1.04 16.41 9.10
N SER A 347 -1.16 15.22 9.66
CA SER A 347 -1.41 15.00 11.08
C SER A 347 -0.20 15.36 11.95
N PRO A 348 -0.38 16.01 13.13
CA PRO A 348 0.72 16.41 13.99
C PRO A 348 1.55 15.21 14.46
N LYS A 349 2.89 15.39 14.52
CA LYS A 349 3.85 14.36 14.92
C LYS A 349 4.29 14.47 16.39
N ASN A 350 4.05 15.62 17.02
CA ASN A 350 4.38 15.78 18.43
C ASN A 350 3.49 14.91 19.31
N LEU A 351 4.02 14.46 20.47
CA LEU A 351 3.25 13.67 21.43
C LEU A 351 1.98 14.41 21.86
N ILE A 352 0.85 13.81 21.60
CA ILE A 352 -0.46 14.24 22.06
C ILE A 352 -0.79 13.50 23.36
N ILE A 353 -1.16 14.25 24.42
CA ILE A 353 -1.66 13.70 25.68
C ILE A 353 -3.13 14.05 25.77
N LEU A 354 -3.98 13.04 25.76
CA LEU A 354 -5.46 13.12 25.78
C LEU A 354 -5.99 13.12 27.20
#